data_74b0be6ca978a577f3c408f9ba06958f
#
_entry.id   74b0be6ca978a577f3c408f9ba06958f
#
_cell.length_a   1.000
_cell.length_b   1.000
_cell.length_c   1.000
_cell.angle_alpha   90.00
_cell.angle_beta   90.00
_cell.angle_gamma   90.00
#
_symmetry.space_group_name_H-M   'P 1'
#
loop_
_entity.id
_entity.type
_entity.pdbx_description
1 polymer ?
#
loop_
_entity_poly.entity_id
_entity_poly.type
_entity_poly.pdbx_seq_one_letter_code
_entity_poly.pdbx_strand_id
1 'polypeptide(L)'
;MNYRSIIASLVLVFLLQASFAQTKLKTGIWRGALKTTSGTDIPFNFEVKDNAGKQELFVLNSTERLKVTDVVTKGDSVFIRMPLFDSEFKLKLEAGNLKGNWVRHLGERDALIVFSAEPNTSWRFTATPEKPAFDVSGRWSAVIGEGAHADTTIGEFKQTGNKLTGTFLTTTGDYRFLEGSVSGNKIYLSCFDGGHAYTFTATVNDAQTITDGKFIGASFVQTWTAVKNEHAKLPDAYSLTALNPGYKRIDFSFKDMNGKEVSLQDARYKNKVVIVQILGSWCPNCMDETAYMVNYYKKFQPKGVEVIGLAYERTNDFEKSKKALQQVKSRFNVPYPLLITGYTSNKAETAKSLPMLAKVVGFPTTIIIDKSGDVRKIYTGFSGPGTGEHYTEFISEFEKLTNDLLAEKVEASK
;
A
#
# COMPACT_ATOMS: atom_id res chain seq x y z
N MET A 1 -66.09 16.29 -20.96
CA MET A 1 -64.79 15.63 -20.71
C MET A 1 -65.05 14.54 -19.68
N ASN A 2 -64.98 13.28 -20.11
CA ASN A 2 -65.44 12.14 -19.32
C ASN A 2 -64.45 11.81 -18.16
N TYR A 3 -64.94 11.77 -16.91
CA TYR A 3 -64.18 11.39 -15.68
C TYR A 3 -63.40 10.06 -15.81
N ARG A 4 -63.88 9.13 -16.66
CA ARG A 4 -63.20 7.85 -16.95
C ARG A 4 -61.85 8.01 -17.65
N SER A 5 -61.68 9.05 -18.49
CA SER A 5 -60.40 9.33 -19.18
C SER A 5 -59.36 9.97 -18.26
N ILE A 6 -59.81 10.71 -17.25
CA ILE A 6 -58.90 11.35 -16.27
C ILE A 6 -58.35 10.29 -15.29
N ILE A 7 -59.17 9.32 -14.90
CA ILE A 7 -58.74 8.23 -14.00
C ILE A 7 -57.77 7.30 -14.73
N ALA A 8 -57.98 6.99 -16.00
CA ALA A 8 -57.05 6.17 -16.80
C ALA A 8 -55.68 6.85 -17.00
N SER A 9 -55.64 8.17 -17.17
CA SER A 9 -54.38 8.93 -17.28
C SER A 9 -53.64 9.05 -15.98
N LEU A 10 -54.31 9.15 -14.83
CA LEU A 10 -53.69 9.16 -13.49
C LEU A 10 -53.12 7.79 -13.11
N VAL A 11 -53.77 6.70 -13.50
CA VAL A 11 -53.24 5.32 -13.25
C VAL A 11 -52.05 5.05 -14.16
N LEU A 12 -52.00 5.57 -15.38
CA LEU A 12 -50.84 5.39 -16.29
C LEU A 12 -49.63 6.21 -15.85
N VAL A 13 -49.83 7.37 -15.23
CA VAL A 13 -48.73 8.18 -14.66
C VAL A 13 -48.15 7.56 -13.36
N PHE A 14 -48.99 6.83 -12.59
CA PHE A 14 -48.52 6.12 -11.40
C PHE A 14 -47.76 4.83 -11.76
N LEU A 15 -48.00 4.21 -12.91
CA LEU A 15 -47.31 3.00 -13.36
C LEU A 15 -45.92 3.31 -13.99
N LEU A 16 -45.62 4.57 -14.33
CA LEU A 16 -44.32 4.99 -14.86
C LEU A 16 -43.30 5.42 -13.78
N GLN A 17 -43.68 5.43 -12.50
CA GLN A 17 -42.73 5.40 -11.40
C GLN A 17 -42.31 3.95 -11.09
N ALA A 18 -41.85 3.22 -12.11
CA ALA A 18 -41.00 2.07 -11.88
C ALA A 18 -39.77 2.63 -11.18
N SER A 19 -39.78 2.58 -9.84
CA SER A 19 -38.61 2.78 -9.02
C SER A 19 -37.53 1.89 -9.62
N PHE A 20 -36.56 2.46 -10.33
CA PHE A 20 -35.31 1.77 -10.58
C PHE A 20 -34.72 1.48 -9.21
N ALA A 21 -35.15 0.36 -8.61
CA ALA A 21 -34.55 -0.12 -7.40
C ALA A 21 -33.06 -0.23 -7.71
N GLN A 22 -32.28 0.64 -7.11
CA GLN A 22 -30.83 0.63 -7.28
C GLN A 22 -30.37 -0.78 -6.93
N THR A 23 -29.82 -1.51 -7.90
CA THR A 23 -29.34 -2.86 -7.69
C THR A 23 -28.25 -2.81 -6.62
N LYS A 24 -28.48 -3.47 -5.47
CA LYS A 24 -27.50 -3.54 -4.38
C LYS A 24 -26.69 -4.82 -4.49
N LEU A 25 -25.41 -4.72 -4.17
CA LEU A 25 -24.57 -5.89 -3.98
C LEU A 25 -25.06 -6.67 -2.76
N LYS A 26 -24.99 -7.99 -2.82
CA LYS A 26 -25.30 -8.84 -1.69
C LYS A 26 -24.33 -8.54 -0.53
N THR A 27 -24.84 -8.31 0.66
CA THR A 27 -24.00 -8.10 1.84
C THR A 27 -23.31 -9.40 2.26
N GLY A 28 -22.16 -9.28 2.92
CA GLY A 28 -21.35 -10.42 3.38
C GLY A 28 -20.07 -10.58 2.60
N ILE A 29 -19.45 -11.76 2.73
CA ILE A 29 -18.14 -12.07 2.15
C ILE A 29 -18.26 -12.45 0.68
N TRP A 30 -17.37 -11.88 -0.11
CA TRP A 30 -17.17 -12.16 -1.51
C TRP A 30 -15.75 -12.68 -1.76
N ARG A 31 -15.60 -13.57 -2.71
CA ARG A 31 -14.31 -13.95 -3.26
C ARG A 31 -14.12 -13.27 -4.62
N GLY A 32 -13.14 -12.38 -4.68
CA GLY A 32 -12.67 -11.76 -5.93
C GLY A 32 -11.47 -12.50 -6.50
N ALA A 33 -11.32 -12.45 -7.82
CA ALA A 33 -10.15 -12.96 -8.53
C ALA A 33 -9.77 -12.03 -9.67
N LEU A 34 -8.49 -11.66 -9.73
CA LEU A 34 -7.89 -10.91 -10.84
C LEU A 34 -7.13 -11.88 -11.74
N LYS A 35 -7.41 -11.88 -13.02
CA LYS A 35 -6.76 -12.75 -13.99
C LYS A 35 -5.49 -12.10 -14.53
N THR A 36 -4.34 -12.68 -14.23
CA THR A 36 -3.04 -12.18 -14.70
C THR A 36 -2.79 -12.49 -16.18
N THR A 37 -1.79 -11.86 -16.76
CA THR A 37 -1.34 -12.15 -18.12
C THR A 37 -0.77 -13.57 -18.27
N SER A 38 -0.30 -14.19 -17.17
CA SER A 38 0.13 -15.59 -17.14
C SER A 38 -1.02 -16.59 -17.06
N GLY A 39 -2.27 -16.13 -16.95
CA GLY A 39 -3.45 -16.97 -16.81
C GLY A 39 -3.72 -17.43 -15.37
N THR A 40 -2.85 -17.10 -14.43
CA THR A 40 -3.05 -17.39 -13.00
C THR A 40 -3.99 -16.38 -12.38
N ASP A 41 -4.86 -16.84 -11.48
CA ASP A 41 -5.72 -15.94 -10.70
C ASP A 41 -4.99 -15.43 -9.46
N ILE A 42 -5.20 -14.13 -9.14
CA ILE A 42 -4.86 -13.56 -7.84
C ILE A 42 -6.15 -13.43 -7.04
N PRO A 43 -6.47 -14.37 -6.15
CA PRO A 43 -7.68 -14.31 -5.36
C PRO A 43 -7.52 -13.39 -4.15
N PHE A 44 -8.61 -12.73 -3.77
CA PHE A 44 -8.72 -12.01 -2.50
C PHE A 44 -10.16 -11.99 -2.03
N ASN A 45 -10.37 -11.76 -0.73
CA ASN A 45 -11.70 -11.63 -0.17
C ASN A 45 -12.01 -10.17 0.14
N PHE A 46 -13.28 -9.83 0.01
CA PHE A 46 -13.81 -8.55 0.48
C PHE A 46 -15.19 -8.74 1.10
N GLU A 47 -15.54 -7.85 2.00
CA GLU A 47 -16.85 -7.84 2.66
C GLU A 47 -17.66 -6.63 2.17
N VAL A 48 -18.91 -6.85 1.78
CA VAL A 48 -19.86 -5.79 1.47
C VAL A 48 -20.78 -5.56 2.68
N LYS A 49 -20.87 -4.31 3.12
CA LYS A 49 -21.76 -3.86 4.18
C LYS A 49 -22.73 -2.79 3.67
N ASP A 50 -23.93 -2.78 4.20
CA ASP A 50 -24.88 -1.67 4.02
C ASP A 50 -24.83 -0.80 5.29
N ASN A 51 -24.50 0.46 5.10
CA ASN A 51 -24.45 1.45 6.17
C ASN A 51 -25.49 2.53 5.84
N ALA A 52 -26.68 2.41 6.46
CA ALA A 52 -27.79 3.33 6.27
C ALA A 52 -28.15 3.59 4.77
N GLY A 53 -28.17 2.53 3.97
CA GLY A 53 -28.53 2.60 2.54
C GLY A 53 -27.35 2.84 1.62
N LYS A 54 -26.17 3.21 2.13
CA LYS A 54 -24.93 3.33 1.37
C LYS A 54 -24.08 2.07 1.53
N GLN A 55 -23.70 1.46 0.43
CA GLN A 55 -22.84 0.30 0.45
C GLN A 55 -21.38 0.70 0.65
N GLU A 56 -20.70 -0.01 1.53
CA GLU A 56 -19.26 0.07 1.80
C GLU A 56 -18.64 -1.30 1.58
N LEU A 57 -17.41 -1.30 1.15
CA LEU A 57 -16.65 -2.50 0.87
C LEU A 57 -15.39 -2.51 1.73
N PHE A 58 -15.00 -3.69 2.22
CA PHE A 58 -13.77 -3.88 2.99
C PHE A 58 -12.96 -4.97 2.32
N VAL A 59 -11.80 -4.62 1.72
CA VAL A 59 -10.85 -5.63 1.27
C VAL A 59 -10.18 -6.25 2.49
N LEU A 60 -10.07 -7.58 2.49
CA LEU A 60 -9.59 -8.36 3.61
C LEU A 60 -8.23 -8.98 3.28
N ASN A 61 -7.21 -8.65 4.07
CA ASN A 61 -5.89 -9.27 4.00
C ASN A 61 -5.41 -9.55 5.43
N SER A 62 -5.48 -10.79 5.88
CA SER A 62 -5.14 -11.16 7.26
C SER A 62 -5.93 -10.31 8.30
N THR A 63 -5.25 -9.45 9.03
CA THR A 63 -5.86 -8.52 10.00
C THR A 63 -6.21 -7.16 9.38
N GLU A 64 -5.75 -6.87 8.18
CA GLU A 64 -6.08 -5.63 7.47
C GLU A 64 -7.52 -5.65 6.95
N ARG A 65 -8.19 -4.52 7.10
CA ARG A 65 -9.51 -4.24 6.54
C ARG A 65 -9.47 -2.90 5.81
N LEU A 66 -9.16 -2.93 4.52
CA LEU A 66 -9.09 -1.71 3.70
C LEU A 66 -10.51 -1.25 3.36
N LYS A 67 -10.95 -0.17 4.00
CA LYS A 67 -12.28 0.41 3.77
C LYS A 67 -12.35 1.16 2.45
N VAL A 68 -13.38 0.84 1.64
CA VAL A 68 -13.72 1.51 0.37
C VAL A 68 -15.16 2.01 0.46
N THR A 69 -15.35 3.31 0.30
CA THR A 69 -16.65 3.99 0.48
C THR A 69 -17.23 4.54 -0.82
N ASP A 70 -16.44 4.58 -1.89
CA ASP A 70 -16.88 5.03 -3.20
C ASP A 70 -17.34 3.83 -4.03
N VAL A 71 -18.57 3.39 -3.74
CA VAL A 71 -19.25 2.27 -4.40
C VAL A 71 -20.54 2.82 -5.02
N VAL A 72 -20.64 2.77 -6.33
CA VAL A 72 -21.79 3.30 -7.08
C VAL A 72 -22.37 2.21 -7.95
N THR A 73 -23.68 1.99 -7.85
CA THR A 73 -24.43 1.08 -8.74
C THR A 73 -25.38 1.86 -9.63
N LYS A 74 -25.41 1.54 -10.93
CA LYS A 74 -26.33 2.13 -11.93
C LYS A 74 -26.87 1.01 -12.82
N GLY A 75 -28.13 0.62 -12.60
CA GLY A 75 -28.67 -0.58 -13.23
C GLY A 75 -27.87 -1.82 -12.84
N ASP A 76 -27.35 -2.56 -13.81
CA ASP A 76 -26.47 -3.72 -13.64
C ASP A 76 -24.99 -3.34 -13.46
N SER A 77 -24.64 -2.09 -13.67
CA SER A 77 -23.26 -1.62 -13.65
C SER A 77 -22.83 -1.22 -12.25
N VAL A 78 -21.60 -1.61 -11.85
CA VAL A 78 -21.02 -1.37 -10.54
C VAL A 78 -19.64 -0.72 -10.72
N PHE A 79 -19.45 0.42 -10.08
CA PHE A 79 -18.21 1.18 -10.09
C PHE A 79 -17.70 1.26 -8.65
N ILE A 80 -16.44 0.85 -8.44
CA ILE A 80 -15.81 0.88 -7.13
C ILE A 80 -14.48 1.62 -7.29
N ARG A 81 -14.37 2.83 -6.73
CA ARG A 81 -13.11 3.58 -6.77
C ARG A 81 -12.30 3.26 -5.51
N MET A 82 -11.06 2.86 -5.73
CA MET A 82 -10.15 2.59 -4.62
C MET A 82 -9.69 3.89 -3.93
N PRO A 83 -9.50 3.88 -2.60
CA PRO A 83 -9.16 5.10 -1.84
C PRO A 83 -7.73 5.60 -2.08
N LEU A 84 -6.87 4.77 -2.68
CA LEU A 84 -5.47 5.05 -3.00
C LEU A 84 -5.11 4.44 -4.35
N PHE A 85 -3.95 4.81 -4.89
CA PHE A 85 -3.29 4.24 -6.08
C PHE A 85 -4.00 4.49 -7.41
N ASP A 86 -4.91 5.47 -7.45
CA ASP A 86 -5.68 5.89 -8.65
C ASP A 86 -6.15 4.68 -9.48
N SER A 87 -6.98 3.83 -8.84
CA SER A 87 -7.54 2.65 -9.47
C SER A 87 -9.03 2.50 -9.18
N GLU A 88 -9.73 1.76 -10.06
CA GLU A 88 -11.16 1.52 -9.92
C GLU A 88 -11.56 0.17 -10.52
N PHE A 89 -12.70 -0.35 -10.08
CA PHE A 89 -13.35 -1.47 -10.74
C PHE A 89 -14.53 -0.94 -11.58
N LYS A 90 -14.59 -1.40 -12.83
CA LYS A 90 -15.73 -1.20 -13.77
C LYS A 90 -16.34 -2.56 -14.04
N LEU A 91 -17.50 -2.81 -13.41
CA LEU A 91 -18.07 -4.16 -13.33
C LEU A 91 -19.52 -4.17 -13.77
N LYS A 92 -20.02 -5.37 -14.08
CA LYS A 92 -21.43 -5.71 -14.20
C LYS A 92 -21.82 -6.77 -13.19
N LEU A 93 -23.03 -6.67 -12.67
CA LEU A 93 -23.66 -7.68 -11.84
C LEU A 93 -24.48 -8.62 -12.74
N GLU A 94 -23.97 -9.84 -12.94
CA GLU A 94 -24.56 -10.87 -13.81
C GLU A 94 -24.88 -12.11 -12.97
N ALA A 95 -26.14 -12.51 -12.94
CA ALA A 95 -26.59 -13.66 -12.15
C ALA A 95 -26.09 -13.66 -10.69
N GLY A 96 -25.99 -12.49 -10.06
CA GLY A 96 -25.52 -12.32 -8.68
C GLY A 96 -24.00 -12.26 -8.52
N ASN A 97 -23.22 -12.43 -9.59
CA ASN A 97 -21.77 -12.33 -9.61
C ASN A 97 -21.29 -11.01 -10.23
N LEU A 98 -20.12 -10.54 -9.82
CA LEU A 98 -19.47 -9.38 -10.45
C LEU A 98 -18.49 -9.85 -11.53
N LYS A 99 -18.54 -9.19 -12.71
CA LYS A 99 -17.59 -9.40 -13.80
C LYS A 99 -17.21 -8.08 -14.44
N GLY A 100 -15.96 -7.95 -14.88
CA GLY A 100 -15.45 -6.76 -15.56
C GLY A 100 -13.95 -6.58 -15.40
N ASN A 101 -13.51 -5.37 -15.13
CA ASN A 101 -12.09 -5.05 -15.06
C ASN A 101 -11.74 -4.25 -13.81
N TRP A 102 -10.58 -4.53 -13.26
CA TRP A 102 -9.83 -3.62 -12.43
C TRP A 102 -8.98 -2.74 -13.34
N VAL A 103 -9.19 -1.43 -13.28
CA VAL A 103 -8.53 -0.41 -14.09
C VAL A 103 -7.52 0.31 -13.19
N ARG A 104 -6.26 0.31 -13.59
CA ARG A 104 -5.18 1.06 -12.93
C ARG A 104 -4.75 2.22 -13.82
N HIS A 105 -4.82 3.44 -13.31
CA HIS A 105 -4.39 4.63 -14.03
C HIS A 105 -2.88 4.84 -13.78
N LEU A 106 -2.05 4.46 -14.77
CA LEU A 106 -0.58 4.48 -14.66
C LEU A 106 0.04 5.73 -15.29
N GLY A 107 -0.58 6.88 -15.09
CA GLY A 107 -0.16 8.15 -15.64
C GLY A 107 -0.66 8.36 -17.07
N GLU A 108 0.06 7.88 -18.08
CA GLU A 108 -0.31 8.08 -19.49
C GLU A 108 -1.16 6.94 -20.09
N ARG A 109 -1.25 5.83 -19.41
CA ARG A 109 -2.00 4.65 -19.87
C ARG A 109 -2.78 3.99 -18.74
N ASP A 110 -3.89 3.36 -19.10
CA ASP A 110 -4.62 2.47 -18.23
C ASP A 110 -4.14 1.02 -18.41
N ALA A 111 -4.02 0.30 -17.30
CA ALA A 111 -3.89 -1.15 -17.32
C ALA A 111 -5.23 -1.77 -16.91
N LEU A 112 -5.76 -2.63 -17.77
CA LEU A 112 -7.02 -3.34 -17.54
C LEU A 112 -6.71 -4.80 -17.18
N ILE A 113 -7.17 -5.23 -16.01
CA ILE A 113 -7.03 -6.59 -15.52
C ILE A 113 -8.42 -7.17 -15.32
N VAL A 114 -8.69 -8.30 -15.98
CA VAL A 114 -9.99 -8.98 -15.88
C VAL A 114 -10.25 -9.37 -14.43
N PHE A 115 -11.46 -9.07 -13.96
CA PHE A 115 -11.90 -9.34 -12.60
C PHE A 115 -13.25 -10.06 -12.60
N SER A 116 -13.39 -11.02 -11.69
CA SER A 116 -14.65 -11.63 -11.32
C SER A 116 -14.79 -11.77 -9.81
N ALA A 117 -16.03 -11.78 -9.31
CA ALA A 117 -16.26 -12.08 -7.90
C ALA A 117 -17.60 -12.79 -7.69
N GLU A 118 -17.64 -13.65 -6.69
CA GLU A 118 -18.80 -14.44 -6.27
C GLU A 118 -19.13 -14.18 -4.79
N PRO A 119 -20.40 -13.98 -4.44
CA PRO A 119 -20.81 -13.78 -3.05
C PRO A 119 -20.89 -15.08 -2.27
N ASN A 120 -20.91 -14.96 -0.93
CA ASN A 120 -20.98 -16.07 0.03
C ASN A 120 -19.83 -17.08 -0.07
N THR A 121 -18.68 -16.63 -0.58
CA THR A 121 -17.50 -17.47 -0.74
C THR A 121 -16.39 -16.94 0.15
N SER A 122 -16.07 -17.66 1.22
CA SER A 122 -15.09 -17.26 2.24
C SER A 122 -13.70 -17.87 2.00
N TRP A 123 -13.61 -18.99 1.27
CA TRP A 123 -12.30 -19.57 0.92
C TRP A 123 -11.59 -18.69 -0.12
N ARG A 124 -10.27 -18.61 -0.04
CA ARG A 124 -9.47 -17.78 -0.94
C ARG A 124 -8.90 -18.57 -2.13
N PHE A 125 -8.23 -19.69 -1.88
CA PHE A 125 -7.61 -20.53 -2.91
C PHE A 125 -8.38 -21.81 -3.19
N THR A 126 -8.81 -22.53 -2.18
CA THR A 126 -9.58 -23.77 -2.30
C THR A 126 -10.61 -23.91 -1.20
N ALA A 127 -11.76 -24.48 -1.54
CA ALA A 127 -12.86 -24.73 -0.58
C ALA A 127 -12.52 -25.91 0.35
N THR A 128 -11.76 -26.88 -0.13
CA THR A 128 -11.44 -28.12 0.56
C THR A 128 -9.93 -28.36 0.57
N PRO A 129 -9.18 -27.61 1.40
CA PRO A 129 -7.73 -27.80 1.47
C PRO A 129 -7.41 -29.15 2.10
N GLU A 130 -6.40 -29.84 1.56
CA GLU A 130 -5.83 -31.03 2.16
C GLU A 130 -5.16 -30.71 3.50
N LYS A 131 -5.08 -31.68 4.40
CA LYS A 131 -4.35 -31.49 5.65
C LYS A 131 -2.90 -31.11 5.34
N PRO A 132 -2.34 -30.05 5.96
CA PRO A 132 -0.96 -29.68 5.77
C PRO A 132 0.02 -30.80 6.11
N ALA A 133 0.99 -31.02 5.22
CA ALA A 133 2.06 -31.98 5.44
C ALA A 133 3.11 -31.44 6.42
N PHE A 134 3.29 -30.11 6.44
CA PHE A 134 4.30 -29.43 7.24
C PHE A 134 3.72 -28.19 7.90
N ASP A 135 4.34 -27.76 9.01
CA ASP A 135 4.16 -26.42 9.58
C ASP A 135 5.23 -25.50 9.02
N VAL A 136 4.79 -24.45 8.33
CA VAL A 136 5.67 -23.44 7.72
C VAL A 136 5.80 -22.18 8.57
N SER A 137 5.28 -22.18 9.81
CA SER A 137 5.43 -21.06 10.73
C SER A 137 6.90 -20.76 11.00
N GLY A 138 7.21 -19.49 11.26
CA GLY A 138 8.55 -19.02 11.60
C GLY A 138 9.21 -18.22 10.49
N ARG A 139 10.53 -18.11 10.58
CA ARG A 139 11.35 -17.23 9.76
C ARG A 139 12.14 -18.01 8.72
N TRP A 140 12.17 -17.48 7.49
CA TRP A 140 12.73 -18.13 6.32
C TRP A 140 13.64 -17.17 5.57
N SER A 141 14.89 -17.56 5.32
CA SER A 141 15.73 -16.88 4.33
C SER A 141 15.22 -17.21 2.95
N ALA A 142 14.69 -16.23 2.24
CA ALA A 142 14.10 -16.40 0.93
C ALA A 142 14.87 -15.61 -0.13
N VAL A 143 14.86 -16.13 -1.35
CA VAL A 143 15.39 -15.46 -2.54
C VAL A 143 14.26 -15.37 -3.56
N ILE A 144 13.96 -14.16 -4.01
CA ILE A 144 12.96 -13.87 -5.04
C ILE A 144 13.68 -13.39 -6.29
N GLY A 145 13.39 -14.01 -7.45
CA GLY A 145 14.08 -13.74 -8.71
C GLY A 145 15.32 -14.61 -8.91
N GLU A 146 16.04 -14.36 -9.99
CA GLU A 146 17.21 -15.14 -10.41
C GLU A 146 18.37 -14.23 -10.88
N GLY A 147 19.59 -14.74 -10.75
CA GLY A 147 20.81 -14.09 -11.24
C GLY A 147 21.00 -12.68 -10.65
N ALA A 148 21.27 -11.70 -11.49
CA ALA A 148 21.50 -10.30 -11.09
C ALA A 148 20.22 -9.59 -10.58
N HIS A 149 19.06 -10.19 -10.75
CA HIS A 149 17.76 -9.68 -10.29
C HIS A 149 17.24 -10.43 -9.06
N ALA A 150 18.06 -11.26 -8.43
CA ALA A 150 17.70 -11.96 -7.21
C ALA A 150 17.73 -11.02 -6.01
N ASP A 151 16.62 -10.92 -5.32
CA ASP A 151 16.49 -10.17 -4.07
C ASP A 151 16.49 -11.13 -2.87
N THR A 152 17.40 -10.91 -1.93
CA THR A 152 17.37 -11.59 -0.64
C THR A 152 16.29 -10.96 0.23
N THR A 153 15.36 -11.81 0.69
CA THR A 153 14.22 -11.42 1.51
C THR A 153 14.07 -12.34 2.71
N ILE A 154 13.19 -12.01 3.62
CA ILE A 154 12.85 -12.87 4.75
C ILE A 154 11.35 -13.12 4.72
N GLY A 155 10.95 -14.37 4.53
CA GLY A 155 9.57 -14.79 4.73
C GLY A 155 9.28 -14.97 6.21
N GLU A 156 8.25 -14.34 6.72
CA GLU A 156 7.73 -14.55 8.08
C GLU A 156 6.30 -15.04 8.01
N PHE A 157 6.08 -16.26 8.45
CA PHE A 157 4.79 -16.92 8.30
C PHE A 157 4.23 -17.40 9.64
N LYS A 158 2.89 -17.34 9.73
CA LYS A 158 2.12 -17.91 10.83
C LYS A 158 1.06 -18.83 10.27
N GLN A 159 1.15 -20.10 10.59
CA GLN A 159 0.20 -21.14 10.21
C GLN A 159 -0.71 -21.49 11.39
N THR A 160 -2.00 -21.67 11.12
CA THR A 160 -2.99 -22.20 12.07
C THR A 160 -3.91 -23.14 11.32
N GLY A 161 -3.68 -24.44 11.46
CA GLY A 161 -4.31 -25.45 10.60
C GLY A 161 -3.93 -25.22 9.14
N ASN A 162 -4.92 -25.07 8.27
CA ASN A 162 -4.67 -24.75 6.85
C ASN A 162 -4.48 -23.24 6.60
N LYS A 163 -4.88 -22.36 7.53
CA LYS A 163 -4.73 -20.92 7.33
C LYS A 163 -3.28 -20.52 7.44
N LEU A 164 -2.81 -19.73 6.47
CA LEU A 164 -1.48 -19.16 6.43
C LEU A 164 -1.57 -17.63 6.32
N THR A 165 -0.82 -16.94 7.13
CA THR A 165 -0.65 -15.48 7.07
C THR A 165 0.83 -15.14 7.18
N GLY A 166 1.24 -13.95 6.74
CA GLY A 166 2.61 -13.52 6.87
C GLY A 166 2.95 -12.37 5.93
N THR A 167 4.23 -12.19 5.72
CA THR A 167 4.79 -11.23 4.77
C THR A 167 6.18 -11.68 4.32
N PHE A 168 6.73 -10.99 3.32
CA PHE A 168 8.16 -11.02 3.04
C PHE A 168 8.76 -9.65 3.38
N LEU A 169 9.78 -9.63 4.23
CA LEU A 169 10.57 -8.45 4.53
C LEU A 169 11.64 -8.25 3.45
N THR A 170 11.80 -7.02 3.01
CA THR A 170 12.82 -6.62 2.03
C THR A 170 13.63 -5.43 2.55
N THR A 171 14.71 -5.08 1.88
CA THR A 171 15.53 -3.90 2.24
C THR A 171 14.79 -2.57 2.09
N THR A 172 13.68 -2.54 1.36
CA THR A 172 12.91 -1.31 1.10
C THR A 172 11.51 -1.33 1.70
N GLY A 173 11.17 -2.36 2.48
CA GLY A 173 9.88 -2.51 3.14
C GLY A 173 9.41 -3.95 3.20
N ASP A 174 8.12 -4.18 3.05
CA ASP A 174 7.51 -5.50 3.15
C ASP A 174 6.40 -5.71 2.10
N TYR A 175 5.94 -6.95 1.94
CA TYR A 175 4.81 -7.29 1.08
C TYR A 175 3.46 -7.23 1.82
N ARG A 176 3.40 -6.43 2.89
CA ARG A 176 2.19 -6.16 3.68
C ARG A 176 1.53 -7.42 4.23
N PHE A 177 0.23 -7.45 4.25
CA PHE A 177 -0.56 -8.52 4.82
C PHE A 177 -0.87 -9.61 3.78
N LEU A 178 -0.06 -10.66 3.73
CA LEU A 178 -0.37 -11.84 2.93
C LEU A 178 -1.31 -12.78 3.69
N GLU A 179 -2.29 -13.34 3.00
CA GLU A 179 -3.21 -14.33 3.55
C GLU A 179 -3.48 -15.43 2.53
N GLY A 180 -3.61 -16.65 3.03
CA GLY A 180 -3.93 -17.79 2.20
C GLY A 180 -3.97 -19.09 2.98
N SER A 181 -3.42 -20.17 2.39
CA SER A 181 -3.50 -21.50 2.96
C SER A 181 -2.29 -22.38 2.62
N VAL A 182 -2.09 -23.38 3.47
CA VAL A 182 -1.29 -24.57 3.16
C VAL A 182 -2.26 -25.70 2.85
N SER A 183 -2.07 -26.40 1.73
CA SER A 183 -2.85 -27.57 1.32
C SER A 183 -1.90 -28.67 0.89
N GLY A 184 -1.93 -29.80 1.61
CA GLY A 184 -0.90 -30.84 1.46
C GLY A 184 0.49 -30.24 1.71
N ASN A 185 1.35 -30.29 0.71
CA ASN A 185 2.67 -29.67 0.73
C ASN A 185 2.77 -28.36 -0.10
N LYS A 186 1.64 -27.70 -0.42
CA LYS A 186 1.62 -26.48 -1.21
C LYS A 186 1.26 -25.27 -0.36
N ILE A 187 1.99 -24.17 -0.58
CA ILE A 187 1.71 -22.86 -0.03
C ILE A 187 0.99 -22.02 -1.07
N TYR A 188 0.00 -21.28 -0.61
CA TYR A 188 -0.75 -20.29 -1.37
C TYR A 188 -0.93 -19.05 -0.50
N LEU A 189 -0.48 -17.88 -0.98
CA LEU A 189 -0.66 -16.59 -0.32
C LEU A 189 -1.03 -15.54 -1.37
N SER A 190 -1.87 -14.57 -1.00
CA SER A 190 -2.16 -13.43 -1.86
C SER A 190 -2.48 -12.17 -1.03
N CYS A 191 -2.41 -11.02 -1.68
CA CYS A 191 -2.94 -9.75 -1.17
C CYS A 191 -3.45 -8.89 -2.32
N PHE A 192 -4.36 -7.96 -1.96
CA PHE A 192 -4.84 -6.90 -2.81
C PHE A 192 -5.06 -5.64 -1.97
N ASP A 193 -4.48 -4.49 -2.38
CA ASP A 193 -4.58 -3.21 -1.65
C ASP A 193 -5.20 -2.07 -2.46
N GLY A 194 -5.65 -2.37 -3.68
CA GLY A 194 -6.17 -1.38 -4.62
C GLY A 194 -5.14 -0.89 -5.64
N GLY A 195 -3.86 -0.97 -5.37
CA GLY A 195 -2.78 -0.61 -6.29
C GLY A 195 -1.92 -1.80 -6.69
N HIS A 196 -1.87 -2.79 -5.81
CA HIS A 196 -1.04 -3.98 -5.95
C HIS A 196 -1.88 -5.23 -5.74
N ALA A 197 -1.60 -6.22 -6.54
CA ALA A 197 -2.20 -7.54 -6.47
C ALA A 197 -1.10 -8.58 -6.65
N TYR A 198 -0.92 -9.43 -5.66
CA TYR A 198 0.12 -10.44 -5.63
C TYR A 198 -0.42 -11.81 -5.23
N THR A 199 0.15 -12.85 -5.81
CA THR A 199 0.03 -14.21 -5.27
C THR A 199 1.39 -14.88 -5.23
N PHE A 200 1.61 -15.63 -4.16
CA PHE A 200 2.78 -16.48 -3.95
C PHE A 200 2.32 -17.93 -3.85
N THR A 201 2.93 -18.78 -4.61
CA THR A 201 2.71 -20.23 -4.51
C THR A 201 4.05 -20.93 -4.38
N ALA A 202 4.13 -22.07 -3.68
CA ALA A 202 5.36 -22.83 -3.56
C ALA A 202 5.09 -24.28 -3.12
N THR A 203 6.13 -25.11 -3.19
CA THR A 203 6.17 -26.46 -2.67
C THR A 203 7.02 -26.49 -1.40
N VAL A 204 6.49 -27.05 -0.34
CA VAL A 204 7.24 -27.37 0.88
C VAL A 204 7.78 -28.77 0.73
N ASN A 205 9.09 -28.92 0.61
CA ASN A 205 9.72 -30.23 0.41
C ASN A 205 9.87 -30.99 1.73
N ASP A 206 10.23 -30.25 2.76
CA ASP A 206 10.43 -30.71 4.13
C ASP A 206 10.27 -29.55 5.12
N ALA A 207 10.57 -29.78 6.40
CA ALA A 207 10.47 -28.75 7.44
C ALA A 207 11.50 -27.60 7.30
N GLN A 208 12.44 -27.67 6.37
CA GLN A 208 13.56 -26.73 6.21
C GLN A 208 13.60 -26.06 4.83
N THR A 209 12.92 -26.62 3.81
CA THR A 209 13.09 -26.18 2.41
C THR A 209 11.76 -25.94 1.69
N ILE A 210 11.69 -24.81 1.00
CA ILE A 210 10.59 -24.39 0.12
C ILE A 210 11.18 -24.16 -1.27
N THR A 211 10.60 -24.80 -2.29
CA THR A 211 11.03 -24.70 -3.70
C THR A 211 9.85 -24.46 -4.64
N ASP A 212 10.14 -24.41 -5.94
CA ASP A 212 9.15 -24.20 -7.01
C ASP A 212 8.25 -22.99 -6.78
N GLY A 213 8.77 -22.03 -6.03
CA GLY A 213 8.04 -20.81 -5.69
C GLY A 213 7.77 -19.96 -6.91
N LYS A 214 6.56 -19.42 -7.00
CA LYS A 214 6.17 -18.40 -7.98
C LYS A 214 5.62 -17.19 -7.25
N PHE A 215 6.20 -16.04 -7.51
CA PHE A 215 5.69 -14.73 -7.14
C PHE A 215 5.09 -14.10 -8.38
N ILE A 216 3.78 -13.89 -8.37
CA ILE A 216 2.98 -13.52 -9.54
C ILE A 216 2.28 -12.19 -9.23
N GLY A 217 2.53 -11.20 -10.06
CA GLY A 217 1.76 -9.96 -10.11
C GLY A 217 0.85 -9.90 -11.34
N ALA A 218 0.17 -8.80 -11.55
CA ALA A 218 -0.75 -8.64 -12.66
C ALA A 218 -0.10 -8.89 -14.04
N SER A 219 1.20 -8.56 -14.19
CA SER A 219 1.92 -8.59 -15.47
C SER A 219 3.32 -9.21 -15.40
N PHE A 220 3.67 -9.88 -14.31
CA PHE A 220 4.97 -10.53 -14.14
C PHE A 220 4.86 -11.84 -13.37
N VAL A 221 5.87 -12.70 -13.56
CA VAL A 221 6.11 -13.90 -12.77
C VAL A 221 7.59 -13.94 -12.43
N GLN A 222 7.90 -14.17 -11.17
CA GLN A 222 9.26 -14.43 -10.67
C GLN A 222 9.28 -15.76 -9.92
N THR A 223 10.42 -16.44 -9.90
CA THR A 223 10.64 -17.61 -9.05
C THR A 223 11.00 -17.18 -7.63
N TRP A 224 10.80 -18.08 -6.67
CA TRP A 224 11.34 -17.91 -5.33
C TRP A 224 11.61 -19.26 -4.66
N THR A 225 12.55 -19.25 -3.74
CA THR A 225 12.88 -20.37 -2.86
C THR A 225 13.14 -19.86 -1.46
N ALA A 226 13.06 -20.74 -0.46
CA ALA A 226 13.41 -20.37 0.90
C ALA A 226 13.99 -21.56 1.68
N VAL A 227 14.85 -21.21 2.65
CA VAL A 227 15.38 -22.14 3.64
C VAL A 227 15.03 -21.60 5.03
N LYS A 228 14.57 -22.47 5.92
CA LYS A 228 14.21 -22.10 7.28
C LYS A 228 15.42 -21.54 8.03
N ASN A 229 15.28 -20.34 8.57
CA ASN A 229 16.36 -19.67 9.28
C ASN A 229 15.80 -18.63 10.26
N GLU A 230 15.63 -19.02 11.49
CA GLU A 230 15.08 -18.15 12.54
C GLU A 230 16.01 -16.93 12.85
N HIS A 231 17.26 -16.98 12.40
CA HIS A 231 18.26 -15.90 12.59
C HIS A 231 18.49 -15.07 11.31
N ALA A 232 17.68 -15.25 10.27
CA ALA A 232 17.79 -14.47 9.05
C ALA A 232 17.68 -12.97 9.36
N LYS A 233 18.57 -12.16 8.74
CA LYS A 233 18.59 -10.70 8.91
C LYS A 233 18.79 -10.02 7.58
N LEU A 234 18.12 -8.89 7.39
CA LEU A 234 18.40 -7.95 6.32
C LEU A 234 19.50 -6.97 6.75
N PRO A 235 20.15 -6.29 5.80
CA PRO A 235 21.02 -5.17 6.09
C PRO A 235 20.33 -4.11 6.93
N ASP A 236 21.07 -3.44 7.82
CA ASP A 236 20.54 -2.35 8.62
C ASP A 236 20.03 -1.22 7.73
N ALA A 237 18.76 -0.85 7.89
CA ALA A 237 18.07 0.18 7.12
C ALA A 237 18.73 1.56 7.24
N TYR A 238 19.44 1.83 8.34
CA TYR A 238 20.22 3.06 8.54
C TYR A 238 21.56 3.07 7.79
N SER A 239 22.02 1.94 7.26
CA SER A 239 23.29 1.80 6.53
C SER A 239 23.12 1.87 5.00
N LEU A 240 21.90 1.83 4.49
CA LEU A 240 21.63 1.67 3.05
C LEU A 240 21.81 2.97 2.25
N THR A 241 21.49 4.11 2.86
CA THR A 241 21.60 5.45 2.27
C THR A 241 22.41 6.33 3.18
N ALA A 242 23.31 7.14 2.61
CA ALA A 242 24.19 8.06 3.33
C ALA A 242 24.30 9.39 2.60
N LEU A 243 24.82 10.41 3.29
CA LEU A 243 25.28 11.64 2.64
C LEU A 243 26.59 11.38 1.87
N ASN A 244 26.78 12.12 0.79
CA ASN A 244 28.08 12.18 0.12
C ASN A 244 29.16 12.77 1.05
N PRO A 245 30.44 12.39 0.88
CA PRO A 245 31.53 12.95 1.65
C PRO A 245 31.54 14.50 1.60
N GLY A 246 31.75 15.11 2.77
CA GLY A 246 31.75 16.59 2.90
C GLY A 246 30.40 17.22 3.22
N TYR A 247 29.29 16.51 3.05
CA TYR A 247 27.97 17.01 3.43
C TYR A 247 27.60 16.55 4.85
N LYS A 248 27.01 17.47 5.62
CA LYS A 248 26.33 17.20 6.90
C LYS A 248 24.85 17.52 6.84
N ARG A 249 24.44 18.27 5.83
CA ARG A 249 23.10 18.81 5.65
C ARG A 249 22.57 18.48 4.27
N ILE A 250 21.25 18.48 4.16
CA ILE A 250 20.55 18.51 2.88
C ILE A 250 19.90 19.87 2.71
N ASP A 251 19.64 20.23 1.46
CA ASP A 251 18.85 21.41 1.12
C ASP A 251 17.99 21.12 -0.10
N PHE A 252 16.83 21.74 -0.13
CA PHE A 252 15.91 21.65 -1.26
C PHE A 252 14.88 22.79 -1.22
N SER A 253 14.32 23.09 -2.40
CA SER A 253 13.14 23.94 -2.55
C SER A 253 12.24 23.32 -3.62
N PHE A 254 10.99 23.01 -3.26
CA PHE A 254 10.00 22.41 -4.15
C PHE A 254 8.63 23.03 -3.92
N LYS A 255 7.73 22.86 -4.89
CA LYS A 255 6.36 23.40 -4.80
C LYS A 255 5.46 22.51 -3.94
N ASP A 256 4.70 23.14 -3.06
CA ASP A 256 3.58 22.46 -2.40
C ASP A 256 2.42 22.21 -3.41
N MET A 257 1.37 21.57 -2.94
CA MET A 257 0.19 21.25 -3.77
C MET A 257 -0.59 22.50 -4.25
N ASN A 258 -0.30 23.69 -3.71
CA ASN A 258 -0.88 24.97 -4.14
C ASN A 258 0.05 25.75 -5.08
N GLY A 259 1.21 25.18 -5.40
CA GLY A 259 2.23 25.80 -6.25
C GLY A 259 3.15 26.78 -5.53
N LYS A 260 3.04 26.89 -4.19
CA LYS A 260 3.92 27.72 -3.37
C LYS A 260 5.26 27.01 -3.15
N GLU A 261 6.36 27.71 -3.38
CA GLU A 261 7.71 27.22 -3.03
C GLU A 261 7.85 27.04 -1.52
N VAL A 262 8.38 25.89 -1.10
CA VAL A 262 8.71 25.56 0.28
C VAL A 262 10.14 25.04 0.31
N SER A 263 10.97 25.70 1.12
CA SER A 263 12.37 25.36 1.31
C SER A 263 12.63 24.82 2.70
N LEU A 264 13.60 23.93 2.84
CA LEU A 264 14.08 23.51 4.16
C LEU A 264 14.67 24.68 4.97
N GLN A 265 15.06 25.78 4.30
CA GLN A 265 15.56 27.03 4.92
C GLN A 265 14.44 27.94 5.49
N ASP A 266 13.17 27.61 5.29
CA ASP A 266 12.05 28.41 5.80
C ASP A 266 12.09 28.51 7.33
N ALA A 267 11.65 29.64 7.86
CA ALA A 267 11.65 29.92 9.31
C ALA A 267 10.92 28.85 10.14
N ARG A 268 9.96 28.17 9.54
CA ARG A 268 9.21 27.07 10.14
C ARG A 268 10.10 25.92 10.62
N TYR A 269 11.20 25.62 9.90
CA TYR A 269 12.07 24.48 10.17
C TYR A 269 13.28 24.83 11.04
N LYS A 270 13.53 26.14 11.29
CA LYS A 270 14.66 26.59 12.11
C LYS A 270 14.50 26.16 13.56
N ASN A 271 15.59 25.62 14.12
CA ASN A 271 15.64 25.11 15.50
C ASN A 271 14.59 24.02 15.80
N LYS A 272 14.22 23.23 14.79
CA LYS A 272 13.31 22.11 14.89
C LYS A 272 14.02 20.80 14.54
N VAL A 273 13.56 19.71 15.11
CA VAL A 273 13.84 18.39 14.55
C VAL A 273 12.95 18.26 13.32
N VAL A 274 13.55 17.98 12.16
CA VAL A 274 12.82 17.88 10.90
C VAL A 274 12.91 16.47 10.35
N ILE A 275 11.76 15.89 10.05
CA ILE A 275 11.65 14.58 9.39
C ILE A 275 11.27 14.81 7.93
N VAL A 276 12.14 14.39 7.02
CA VAL A 276 11.90 14.48 5.58
C VAL A 276 11.58 13.08 5.06
N GLN A 277 10.34 12.88 4.62
CA GLN A 277 9.86 11.64 4.04
C GLN A 277 10.00 11.70 2.51
N ILE A 278 10.86 10.90 1.91
CA ILE A 278 10.92 10.68 0.46
C ILE A 278 9.91 9.60 0.12
N LEU A 279 8.86 9.95 -0.63
CA LEU A 279 7.72 9.06 -0.89
C LEU A 279 7.25 9.12 -2.34
N GLY A 280 6.38 8.18 -2.70
CA GLY A 280 5.52 8.23 -3.88
C GLY A 280 4.12 7.75 -3.53
N SER A 281 3.09 8.40 -4.07
CA SER A 281 1.68 8.01 -3.83
C SER A 281 1.35 6.60 -4.32
N TRP A 282 2.17 6.09 -5.22
CA TRP A 282 2.09 4.76 -5.83
C TRP A 282 2.71 3.64 -4.98
N CYS A 283 3.41 3.99 -3.88
CA CYS A 283 4.22 3.06 -3.08
C CYS A 283 3.42 2.63 -1.83
N PRO A 284 3.10 1.33 -1.64
CA PRO A 284 2.29 0.89 -0.50
C PRO A 284 2.98 1.10 0.84
N ASN A 285 4.28 0.81 0.96
CA ASN A 285 5.03 1.02 2.20
C ASN A 285 5.14 2.53 2.54
N CYS A 286 5.17 3.41 1.52
CA CYS A 286 5.09 4.86 1.74
C CYS A 286 3.72 5.26 2.33
N MET A 287 2.65 4.58 1.94
CA MET A 287 1.32 4.84 2.48
C MET A 287 1.21 4.38 3.93
N ASP A 288 1.81 3.25 4.28
CA ASP A 288 1.88 2.78 5.67
C ASP A 288 2.72 3.73 6.54
N GLU A 289 3.88 4.17 6.02
CA GLU A 289 4.70 5.17 6.72
C GLU A 289 3.97 6.51 6.86
N THR A 290 3.24 6.98 5.83
CA THR A 290 2.44 8.21 5.92
C THR A 290 1.35 8.10 6.97
N ALA A 291 0.67 6.95 7.07
CA ALA A 291 -0.32 6.71 8.12
C ALA A 291 0.29 6.79 9.53
N TYR A 292 1.49 6.25 9.72
CA TYR A 292 2.26 6.40 10.95
C TYR A 292 2.67 7.86 11.18
N MET A 293 3.25 8.53 10.18
CA MET A 293 3.75 9.91 10.28
C MET A 293 2.67 10.92 10.63
N VAL A 294 1.43 10.71 10.23
CA VAL A 294 0.30 11.57 10.64
C VAL A 294 0.09 11.55 12.15
N ASN A 295 0.12 10.37 12.78
CA ASN A 295 -0.02 10.22 14.22
C ASN A 295 1.24 10.70 14.96
N TYR A 296 2.40 10.39 14.43
CA TYR A 296 3.69 10.87 14.92
C TYR A 296 3.75 12.40 14.94
N TYR A 297 3.37 13.07 13.84
CA TYR A 297 3.35 14.52 13.75
C TYR A 297 2.44 15.15 14.80
N LYS A 298 1.21 14.64 14.96
CA LYS A 298 0.29 15.12 16.00
C LYS A 298 0.88 15.04 17.42
N LYS A 299 1.65 13.99 17.68
CA LYS A 299 2.31 13.74 18.99
C LYS A 299 3.51 14.65 19.25
N PHE A 300 4.32 14.90 18.21
CA PHE A 300 5.64 15.53 18.35
C PHE A 300 5.72 16.98 17.85
N GLN A 301 4.80 17.42 16.99
CA GLN A 301 4.78 18.80 16.50
C GLN A 301 4.73 19.85 17.64
N PRO A 302 3.91 19.69 18.69
CA PRO A 302 3.91 20.61 19.81
C PRO A 302 5.23 20.65 20.60
N LYS A 303 6.06 19.60 20.45
CA LYS A 303 7.37 19.49 21.12
C LYS A 303 8.53 20.06 20.30
N GLY A 304 8.26 20.53 19.06
CA GLY A 304 9.27 21.10 18.19
C GLY A 304 9.75 20.21 17.05
N VAL A 305 8.92 19.25 16.63
CA VAL A 305 9.17 18.45 15.41
C VAL A 305 8.37 19.01 14.25
N GLU A 306 8.97 19.03 13.07
CA GLU A 306 8.29 19.27 11.80
C GLU A 306 8.46 18.06 10.89
N VAL A 307 7.48 17.82 10.03
CA VAL A 307 7.50 16.76 9.01
C VAL A 307 7.24 17.39 7.64
N ILE A 308 7.92 16.90 6.62
CA ILE A 308 7.74 17.33 5.24
C ILE A 308 7.87 16.10 4.32
N GLY A 309 6.92 15.94 3.40
CA GLY A 309 6.95 14.87 2.40
C GLY A 309 7.46 15.37 1.06
N LEU A 310 8.46 14.72 0.49
CA LEU A 310 8.97 14.95 -0.86
C LEU A 310 8.42 13.86 -1.79
N ALA A 311 7.47 14.23 -2.64
CA ALA A 311 6.80 13.29 -3.52
C ALA A 311 7.51 13.15 -4.87
N TYR A 312 7.88 11.91 -5.18
CA TYR A 312 8.45 11.47 -6.45
C TYR A 312 7.44 10.58 -7.15
N GLU A 313 6.63 11.19 -8.00
CA GLU A 313 5.55 10.48 -8.68
C GLU A 313 6.07 9.74 -9.93
N ARG A 314 5.19 8.98 -10.60
CA ARG A 314 5.52 8.31 -11.87
C ARG A 314 5.52 9.27 -13.07
N THR A 315 5.25 10.54 -12.84
CA THR A 315 5.18 11.61 -13.83
C THR A 315 5.80 12.88 -13.26
N ASN A 316 6.34 13.73 -14.11
CA ASN A 316 6.79 15.08 -13.77
C ASN A 316 5.69 16.15 -13.97
N ASP A 317 4.51 15.75 -14.43
CA ASP A 317 3.35 16.64 -14.56
C ASP A 317 2.84 17.03 -13.18
N PHE A 318 2.79 18.35 -12.92
CA PHE A 318 2.41 18.89 -11.62
C PHE A 318 0.95 18.58 -11.26
N GLU A 319 0.01 18.73 -12.19
CA GLU A 319 -1.41 18.54 -11.89
C GLU A 319 -1.77 17.05 -11.70
N LYS A 320 -1.14 16.15 -12.45
CA LYS A 320 -1.30 14.71 -12.23
C LYS A 320 -0.72 14.30 -10.86
N SER A 321 0.46 14.78 -10.51
CA SER A 321 1.09 14.55 -9.21
C SER A 321 0.25 15.11 -8.06
N LYS A 322 -0.27 16.32 -8.21
CA LYS A 322 -1.19 16.96 -7.26
C LYS A 322 -2.46 16.13 -7.04
N LYS A 323 -3.08 15.63 -8.12
CA LYS A 323 -4.27 14.76 -8.03
C LYS A 323 -3.98 13.51 -7.21
N ALA A 324 -2.84 12.84 -7.45
CA ALA A 324 -2.44 11.65 -6.71
C ALA A 324 -2.19 11.95 -5.22
N LEU A 325 -1.46 13.02 -4.92
CA LEU A 325 -1.21 13.45 -3.55
C LEU A 325 -2.48 13.93 -2.83
N GLN A 326 -3.47 14.47 -3.55
CA GLN A 326 -4.75 14.84 -2.95
C GLN A 326 -5.50 13.60 -2.42
N GLN A 327 -5.39 12.44 -3.06
CA GLN A 327 -5.94 11.17 -2.54
C GLN A 327 -5.24 10.78 -1.24
N VAL A 328 -3.90 10.84 -1.21
CA VAL A 328 -3.10 10.55 -0.01
C VAL A 328 -3.48 11.49 1.13
N LYS A 329 -3.51 12.81 0.84
CA LYS A 329 -3.86 13.84 1.83
C LYS A 329 -5.26 13.61 2.40
N SER A 330 -6.24 13.32 1.55
CA SER A 330 -7.63 13.08 1.96
C SER A 330 -7.78 11.77 2.72
N ARG A 331 -7.09 10.70 2.27
CA ARG A 331 -7.16 9.37 2.91
C ARG A 331 -6.66 9.38 4.34
N PHE A 332 -5.52 10.05 4.58
CA PHE A 332 -4.83 10.03 5.88
C PHE A 332 -5.02 11.32 6.69
N ASN A 333 -5.71 12.34 6.14
CA ASN A 333 -5.81 13.68 6.73
C ASN A 333 -4.42 14.25 7.06
N VAL A 334 -3.48 14.19 6.08
CA VAL A 334 -2.09 14.61 6.26
C VAL A 334 -2.00 16.08 6.65
N PRO A 335 -1.46 16.41 7.85
CA PRO A 335 -1.44 17.76 8.38
C PRO A 335 -0.16 18.54 8.05
N TYR A 336 0.84 17.91 7.45
CA TYR A 336 2.13 18.50 7.10
C TYR A 336 2.26 18.70 5.57
N PRO A 337 3.22 19.53 5.11
CA PRO A 337 3.42 19.77 3.69
C PRO A 337 3.80 18.50 2.93
N LEU A 338 3.14 18.30 1.77
CA LEU A 338 3.55 17.38 0.73
C LEU A 338 4.01 18.20 -0.46
N LEU A 339 5.26 18.04 -0.86
CA LEU A 339 5.90 18.80 -1.94
C LEU A 339 5.99 17.94 -3.19
N ILE A 340 5.67 18.53 -4.33
CA ILE A 340 5.81 17.93 -5.66
C ILE A 340 7.20 18.29 -6.16
N THR A 341 8.09 17.32 -6.22
CA THR A 341 9.50 17.58 -6.57
C THR A 341 9.70 17.92 -8.05
N GLY A 342 8.77 17.52 -8.93
CA GLY A 342 8.93 17.66 -10.38
C GLY A 342 9.87 16.61 -11.00
N TYR A 343 10.45 15.74 -10.18
CA TYR A 343 11.24 14.58 -10.59
C TYR A 343 10.41 13.31 -10.49
N THR A 344 10.71 12.34 -11.34
CA THR A 344 10.00 11.05 -11.30
C THR A 344 10.57 10.11 -10.24
N SER A 345 9.89 8.99 -10.01
CA SER A 345 10.33 7.91 -9.12
C SER A 345 11.54 7.12 -9.63
N ASN A 346 12.15 7.54 -10.73
CA ASN A 346 13.41 6.99 -11.20
C ASN A 346 14.51 7.33 -10.18
N LYS A 347 15.21 6.33 -9.66
CA LYS A 347 16.22 6.50 -8.61
C LYS A 347 17.34 7.47 -9.00
N ALA A 348 17.73 7.50 -10.29
CA ALA A 348 18.74 8.41 -10.79
C ALA A 348 18.25 9.87 -10.81
N GLU A 349 16.98 10.11 -11.11
CA GLU A 349 16.39 11.45 -11.05
C GLU A 349 16.20 11.92 -9.60
N THR A 350 15.77 11.02 -8.73
CA THR A 350 15.68 11.31 -7.29
C THR A 350 17.04 11.73 -6.72
N ALA A 351 18.12 11.02 -7.10
CA ALA A 351 19.48 11.37 -6.68
C ALA A 351 19.95 12.74 -7.23
N LYS A 352 19.52 13.11 -8.44
CA LYS A 352 19.83 14.45 -9.01
C LYS A 352 19.15 15.58 -8.25
N SER A 353 17.95 15.36 -7.75
CA SER A 353 17.18 16.38 -7.01
C SER A 353 17.73 16.63 -5.60
N LEU A 354 18.46 15.66 -5.04
CA LEU A 354 19.10 15.72 -3.71
C LEU A 354 20.57 15.29 -3.84
N PRO A 355 21.43 16.11 -4.47
CA PRO A 355 22.81 15.73 -4.78
C PRO A 355 23.70 15.51 -3.56
N MET A 356 23.22 15.89 -2.36
CA MET A 356 23.88 15.61 -1.09
C MET A 356 23.77 14.14 -0.67
N LEU A 357 22.79 13.40 -1.19
CA LEU A 357 22.66 11.96 -0.94
C LEU A 357 23.56 11.17 -1.88
N ALA A 358 24.26 10.18 -1.36
CA ALA A 358 25.09 9.28 -2.17
C ALA A 358 24.23 8.44 -3.14
N LYS A 359 23.05 8.03 -2.68
CA LYS A 359 22.05 7.30 -3.49
C LYS A 359 20.70 7.30 -2.79
N VAL A 360 19.63 7.09 -3.55
CA VAL A 360 18.32 6.70 -3.02
C VAL A 360 18.08 5.23 -3.39
N VAL A 361 18.09 4.35 -2.41
CA VAL A 361 17.97 2.91 -2.61
C VAL A 361 16.54 2.51 -2.93
N GLY A 362 15.57 3.12 -2.27
CA GLY A 362 14.14 2.80 -2.44
C GLY A 362 13.21 3.81 -1.78
N PHE A 363 11.94 3.50 -1.89
CA PHE A 363 10.85 4.26 -1.29
C PHE A 363 10.13 3.38 -0.25
N PRO A 364 9.79 3.93 0.93
CA PRO A 364 10.16 5.26 1.42
C PRO A 364 11.65 5.36 1.80
N THR A 365 12.15 6.58 1.92
CA THR A 365 13.40 6.89 2.61
C THR A 365 13.15 8.09 3.51
N THR A 366 13.48 7.96 4.79
CA THR A 366 13.22 9.00 5.79
C THR A 366 14.54 9.58 6.31
N ILE A 367 14.70 10.91 6.19
CA ILE A 367 15.87 11.66 6.63
C ILE A 367 15.50 12.38 7.92
N ILE A 368 16.33 12.20 8.96
CA ILE A 368 16.12 12.75 10.29
C ILE A 368 17.16 13.83 10.52
N ILE A 369 16.70 15.06 10.71
CA ILE A 369 17.52 16.27 10.84
C ILE A 369 17.33 16.83 12.25
N ASP A 370 18.45 17.19 12.90
CA ASP A 370 18.42 17.79 14.23
C ASP A 370 18.12 19.30 14.23
N LYS A 371 18.04 19.89 15.41
CA LYS A 371 17.76 21.32 15.59
C LYS A 371 18.84 22.27 15.02
N SER A 372 20.03 21.77 14.77
CA SER A 372 21.12 22.51 14.12
C SER A 372 21.04 22.47 12.60
N GLY A 373 20.18 21.60 12.04
CA GLY A 373 20.01 21.38 10.60
C GLY A 373 20.92 20.26 10.06
N ASP A 374 21.62 19.54 10.91
CA ASP A 374 22.50 18.44 10.51
C ASP A 374 21.72 17.12 10.40
N VAL A 375 21.97 16.35 9.36
CA VAL A 375 21.38 15.01 9.15
C VAL A 375 21.99 14.05 10.17
N ARG A 376 21.14 13.43 10.98
CA ARG A 376 21.56 12.53 12.06
C ARG A 376 21.41 11.06 11.69
N LYS A 377 20.37 10.75 10.94
CA LYS A 377 20.09 9.39 10.46
C LYS A 377 19.32 9.43 9.13
N ILE A 378 19.52 8.41 8.33
CA ILE A 378 18.72 8.17 7.12
C ILE A 378 18.23 6.74 7.21
N TYR A 379 16.92 6.56 7.20
CA TYR A 379 16.26 5.25 7.27
C TYR A 379 15.69 4.90 5.89
N THR A 380 16.08 3.78 5.32
CA THR A 380 15.58 3.33 4.01
C THR A 380 14.60 2.19 4.19
N GLY A 381 13.45 2.29 3.54
CA GLY A 381 12.35 1.34 3.66
C GLY A 381 11.44 1.66 4.85
N PHE A 382 10.48 0.78 5.08
CA PHE A 382 9.55 0.88 6.21
C PHE A 382 9.02 -0.50 6.57
N SER A 383 9.19 -0.90 7.82
CA SER A 383 8.54 -2.10 8.36
C SER A 383 7.12 -1.72 8.76
N GLY A 384 6.16 -1.99 7.87
CA GLY A 384 4.76 -1.61 8.05
C GLY A 384 4.00 -2.49 9.06
N PRO A 385 2.72 -2.17 9.33
CA PRO A 385 1.90 -2.92 10.31
C PRO A 385 1.77 -4.43 10.01
N GLY A 386 1.96 -4.83 8.74
CA GLY A 386 1.97 -6.24 8.31
C GLY A 386 3.11 -7.06 8.89
N THR A 387 4.17 -6.42 9.41
CA THR A 387 5.36 -7.05 9.98
C THR A 387 5.27 -7.31 11.48
N GLY A 388 4.15 -6.93 12.14
CA GLY A 388 3.92 -7.19 13.55
C GLY A 388 4.96 -6.54 14.48
N GLU A 389 5.86 -7.35 15.07
CA GLU A 389 6.84 -6.87 16.05
C GLU A 389 7.83 -5.87 15.44
N HIS A 390 8.28 -6.05 14.21
CA HIS A 390 9.20 -5.11 13.55
C HIS A 390 8.62 -3.70 13.41
N TYR A 391 7.30 -3.60 13.21
CA TYR A 391 6.62 -2.32 13.20
C TYR A 391 6.64 -1.64 14.58
N THR A 392 6.41 -2.40 15.65
CA THR A 392 6.44 -1.85 17.03
C THR A 392 7.84 -1.49 17.47
N GLU A 393 8.86 -2.27 17.09
CA GLU A 393 10.27 -1.97 17.30
C GLU A 393 10.66 -0.67 16.58
N PHE A 394 10.34 -0.56 15.28
CA PHE A 394 10.57 0.67 14.51
C PHE A 394 9.99 1.90 15.21
N ILE A 395 8.71 1.85 15.63
CA ILE A 395 8.07 2.97 16.33
C ILE A 395 8.86 3.35 17.60
N SER A 396 9.23 2.35 18.40
CA SER A 396 9.93 2.57 19.67
C SER A 396 11.30 3.24 19.45
N GLU A 397 12.07 2.74 18.49
CA GLU A 397 13.39 3.28 18.15
C GLU A 397 13.32 4.68 17.54
N PHE A 398 12.38 4.89 16.62
CA PHE A 398 12.18 6.17 15.94
C PHE A 398 11.74 7.27 16.92
N GLU A 399 10.80 6.96 17.80
CA GLU A 399 10.35 7.89 18.82
C GLU A 399 11.41 8.16 19.89
N LYS A 400 12.21 7.16 20.25
CA LYS A 400 13.36 7.34 21.15
C LYS A 400 14.37 8.29 20.55
N LEU A 401 14.80 8.06 19.29
CA LEU A 401 15.72 8.95 18.59
C LEU A 401 15.18 10.39 18.54
N THR A 402 13.89 10.55 18.26
CA THR A 402 13.24 11.87 18.25
C THR A 402 13.34 12.57 19.61
N ASN A 403 13.05 11.86 20.71
CA ASN A 403 13.14 12.43 22.06
C ASN A 403 14.59 12.80 22.40
N ASP A 404 15.56 11.97 22.02
CA ASP A 404 16.99 12.24 22.23
C ASP A 404 17.39 13.55 21.51
N LEU A 405 17.00 13.71 20.24
CA LEU A 405 17.27 14.93 19.45
C LEU A 405 16.57 16.19 19.99
N LEU A 406 15.35 16.04 20.51
CA LEU A 406 14.63 17.14 21.15
C LEU A 406 15.29 17.59 22.45
N ALA A 407 15.94 16.69 23.19
CA ALA A 407 16.64 16.98 24.42
C ALA A 407 18.02 17.66 24.20
N GLU A 408 18.63 17.49 23.02
CA GLU A 408 19.92 18.13 22.69
C GLU A 408 19.81 19.67 22.77
N LYS A 409 20.83 20.32 23.31
CA LYS A 409 20.95 21.80 23.28
C LYS A 409 21.45 22.22 21.90
N VAL A 410 20.84 23.25 21.32
CA VAL A 410 21.39 23.89 20.12
C VAL A 410 22.58 24.74 20.57
N GLU A 411 23.79 24.36 20.17
CA GLU A 411 24.93 25.25 20.33
C GLU A 411 24.71 26.50 19.47
N ALA A 412 24.75 27.66 20.10
CA ALA A 412 24.69 28.93 19.37
C ALA A 412 25.89 28.93 18.40
N SER A 413 25.61 28.95 17.09
CA SER A 413 26.65 29.15 16.07
C SER A 413 27.37 30.45 16.40
N LYS A 414 28.67 30.33 16.74
CA LYS A 414 29.58 31.47 16.88
C LYS A 414 29.79 32.15 15.55
#